data_5f06bafba0e37bb18a9c6388d5c50b3c
#
_entry.id   5f06bafba0e37bb18a9c6388d5c50b3c
#
_cell.length_a   1.000
_cell.length_b   1.000
_cell.length_c   1.000
_cell.angle_alpha   90.00
_cell.angle_beta   90.00
_cell.angle_gamma   90.00
#
_symmetry.space_group_name_H-M   'P 1'
#
loop_
_entity.id
_entity.type
_entity.pdbx_description
1 polymer ?
#
loop_
_entity_poly.entity_id
_entity_poly.type
_entity_poly.pdbx_seq_one_letter_code
_entity_poly.pdbx_strand_id
1 'polypeptide(L)'
;MNALLAFLLSVGVSLLSCTLIMVWYIVPRLSKQPRMQALLPLVLLHTFRTAGLVVLLPQVMGGILPLGFAAPAAYGDLLTAGLALLAAFMLRLRPGLALPFVWLFNLVGIIDLLYALYEGAMIGLPDFHLGVAWFIPTFYVPLLLVSHVIVFWFLLRAAPSTQAGRESAVL
;
A
#
# COMPACT_ATOMS: atom_id res chain seq x y z
N MET A 1 -24.00 16.25 10.23
CA MET A 1 -23.08 15.82 9.18
C MET A 1 -23.50 14.41 8.78
N ASN A 2 -23.72 14.15 7.50
CA ASN A 2 -24.10 12.80 7.07
C ASN A 2 -22.85 11.89 6.98
N ALA A 3 -23.05 10.57 6.98
CA ALA A 3 -21.96 9.58 6.98
C ALA A 3 -21.04 9.73 5.76
N LEU A 4 -21.63 9.95 4.57
CA LEU A 4 -20.87 10.14 3.33
C LEU A 4 -19.93 11.35 3.40
N LEU A 5 -20.40 12.51 3.89
CA LEU A 5 -19.56 13.70 4.02
C LEU A 5 -18.42 13.47 4.99
N ALA A 6 -18.69 12.85 6.15
CA ALA A 6 -17.66 12.49 7.13
C ALA A 6 -16.62 11.54 6.51
N PHE A 7 -17.09 10.55 5.76
CA PHE A 7 -16.22 9.59 5.06
C PHE A 7 -15.30 10.28 4.05
N LEU A 8 -15.86 11.08 3.13
CA LEU A 8 -15.12 11.77 2.10
C LEU A 8 -14.09 12.77 2.68
N LEU A 9 -14.49 13.52 3.72
CA LEU A 9 -13.55 14.40 4.42
C LEU A 9 -12.41 13.62 5.08
N SER A 10 -12.71 12.50 5.75
CA SER A 10 -11.70 11.66 6.39
C SER A 10 -10.72 11.08 5.36
N VAL A 11 -11.22 10.53 4.25
CA VAL A 11 -10.40 10.03 3.14
C VAL A 11 -9.53 11.14 2.56
N GLY A 12 -10.13 12.30 2.24
CA GLY A 12 -9.42 13.43 1.62
C GLY A 12 -8.31 13.98 2.50
N VAL A 13 -8.60 14.21 3.79
CA VAL A 13 -7.59 14.70 4.76
C VAL A 13 -6.50 13.65 4.97
N SER A 14 -6.86 12.37 5.10
CA SER A 14 -5.88 11.29 5.25
C SER A 14 -4.97 11.17 4.02
N LEU A 15 -5.54 11.22 2.81
CA LEU A 15 -4.78 11.16 1.58
C LEU A 15 -3.79 12.32 1.47
N LEU A 16 -4.25 13.54 1.76
CA LEU A 16 -3.40 14.72 1.77
C LEU A 16 -2.28 14.59 2.81
N SER A 17 -2.63 14.24 4.06
CA SER A 17 -1.66 14.12 5.14
C SER A 17 -0.63 13.03 4.87
N CYS A 18 -1.05 11.85 4.41
CA CYS A 18 -0.14 10.77 4.02
C CYS A 18 0.79 11.20 2.89
N THR A 19 0.25 11.90 1.87
CA THR A 19 1.06 12.43 0.76
C THR A 19 2.11 13.41 1.26
N LEU A 20 1.75 14.38 2.10
CA LEU A 20 2.68 15.37 2.64
C LEU A 20 3.76 14.70 3.49
N ILE A 21 3.40 13.78 4.38
CA ILE A 21 4.36 13.03 5.22
C ILE A 21 5.32 12.24 4.32
N MET A 22 4.79 11.53 3.32
CA MET A 22 5.61 10.73 2.41
C MET A 22 6.56 11.61 1.60
N VAL A 23 6.06 12.69 1.00
CA VAL A 23 6.87 13.58 0.13
C VAL A 23 7.88 14.40 0.93
N TRP A 24 7.51 14.93 2.10
CA TRP A 24 8.40 15.80 2.85
C TRP A 24 9.41 15.08 3.74
N TYR A 25 9.04 13.90 4.25
CA TYR A 25 9.86 13.21 5.25
C TYR A 25 10.38 11.85 4.80
N ILE A 26 9.55 11.03 4.16
CA ILE A 26 9.91 9.62 3.87
C ILE A 26 10.72 9.54 2.57
N VAL A 27 10.18 10.08 1.46
CA VAL A 27 10.85 10.03 0.15
C VAL A 27 12.24 10.64 0.17
N PRO A 28 12.50 11.84 0.77
CA PRO A 28 13.85 12.41 0.79
C PRO A 28 14.86 11.55 1.57
N ARG A 29 14.40 10.85 2.61
CA ARG A 29 15.26 9.94 3.39
C ARG A 29 15.56 8.66 2.63
N LEU A 30 14.53 8.05 2.03
CA LEU A 30 14.67 6.81 1.27
C LEU A 30 15.48 7.01 -0.01
N SER A 31 15.37 8.18 -0.66
CA SER A 31 16.10 8.50 -1.90
C SER A 31 17.63 8.56 -1.72
N LYS A 32 18.10 8.69 -0.47
CA LYS A 32 19.53 8.66 -0.13
C LYS A 32 20.07 7.25 0.02
N GLN A 33 19.20 6.25 0.02
CA GLN A 33 19.55 4.84 0.19
C GLN A 33 19.64 4.12 -1.15
N PRO A 34 20.37 3.00 -1.23
CA PRO A 34 20.30 2.11 -2.37
C PRO A 34 18.85 1.65 -2.61
N ARG A 35 18.44 1.54 -3.88
CA ARG A 35 17.06 1.26 -4.30
C ARG A 35 16.41 0.10 -3.53
N MET A 36 17.11 -1.01 -3.35
CA MET A 36 16.57 -2.18 -2.65
C MET A 36 16.30 -1.91 -1.17
N GLN A 37 17.15 -1.10 -0.53
CA GLN A 37 16.95 -0.69 0.86
C GLN A 37 15.82 0.33 1.01
N ALA A 38 15.66 1.22 0.03
CA ALA A 38 14.57 2.19 0.00
C ALA A 38 13.19 1.52 -0.18
N LEU A 39 13.11 0.44 -0.98
CA LEU A 39 11.88 -0.30 -1.20
C LEU A 39 11.43 -1.11 0.02
N LEU A 40 12.36 -1.62 0.82
CA LEU A 40 12.07 -2.56 1.90
C LEU A 40 11.04 -2.05 2.92
N PRO A 41 11.18 -0.85 3.53
CA PRO A 41 10.20 -0.36 4.50
C PRO A 41 8.83 -0.09 3.89
N LEU A 42 8.78 0.35 2.62
CA LEU A 42 7.52 0.55 1.89
C LEU A 42 6.79 -0.77 1.66
N VAL A 43 7.52 -1.80 1.22
CA VAL A 43 6.95 -3.15 1.01
C VAL A 43 6.49 -3.76 2.33
N LEU A 44 7.30 -3.63 3.41
CA LEU A 44 6.93 -4.15 4.74
C LEU A 44 5.65 -3.50 5.29
N LEU A 45 5.36 -2.24 4.97
CA LEU A 45 4.11 -1.60 5.37
C LEU A 45 2.88 -2.41 4.90
N HIS A 46 2.95 -3.02 3.73
CA HIS A 46 1.84 -3.78 3.14
C HIS A 46 1.64 -5.18 3.74
N THR A 47 2.55 -5.66 4.58
CA THR A 47 2.32 -6.92 5.31
C THR A 47 1.22 -6.78 6.36
N PHE A 48 0.94 -5.56 6.83
CA PHE A 48 -0.15 -5.26 7.75
C PHE A 48 -1.54 -5.22 7.09
N ARG A 49 -1.65 -5.45 5.77
CA ARG A 49 -2.94 -5.54 5.08
C ARG A 49 -3.83 -6.66 5.62
N THR A 50 -3.28 -7.60 6.36
CA THR A 50 -4.05 -8.57 7.16
C THR A 50 -5.10 -7.90 8.07
N ALA A 51 -4.94 -6.61 8.40
CA ALA A 51 -5.96 -5.82 9.10
C ALA A 51 -7.30 -5.78 8.33
N GLY A 52 -7.28 -5.91 6.99
CA GLY A 52 -8.49 -5.99 6.17
C GLY A 52 -9.36 -7.22 6.43
N LEU A 53 -8.80 -8.29 7.03
CA LEU A 53 -9.59 -9.47 7.43
C LEU A 53 -10.70 -9.13 8.42
N VAL A 54 -10.62 -7.99 9.11
CA VAL A 54 -11.65 -7.55 10.07
C VAL A 54 -13.02 -7.37 9.41
N VAL A 55 -13.08 -7.09 8.11
CA VAL A 55 -14.37 -6.94 7.38
C VAL A 55 -15.18 -8.24 7.30
N LEU A 56 -14.55 -9.40 7.60
CA LEU A 56 -15.20 -10.70 7.74
C LEU A 56 -15.65 -10.99 9.17
N LEU A 57 -15.42 -10.10 10.13
CA LEU A 57 -15.68 -10.32 11.56
C LEU A 57 -16.78 -9.37 12.06
N PRO A 58 -18.08 -9.75 11.93
CA PRO A 58 -19.21 -8.92 12.37
C PRO A 58 -19.12 -8.48 13.83
N GLN A 59 -18.51 -9.32 14.69
CA GLN A 59 -18.35 -9.04 16.11
C GLN A 59 -17.42 -7.85 16.38
N VAL A 60 -16.45 -7.61 15.48
CA VAL A 60 -15.49 -6.50 15.58
C VAL A 60 -16.05 -5.25 14.91
N MET A 61 -16.74 -5.42 13.78
CA MET A 61 -17.35 -4.32 13.03
C MET A 61 -18.61 -3.75 13.69
N GLY A 62 -19.36 -4.58 14.42
CA GLY A 62 -20.69 -4.21 14.90
C GLY A 62 -21.77 -4.22 13.81
N GLY A 63 -21.46 -4.75 12.62
CA GLY A 63 -22.35 -4.86 11.48
C GLY A 63 -21.92 -5.93 10.50
N ILE A 64 -22.74 -6.21 9.49
CA ILE A 64 -22.47 -7.19 8.44
C ILE A 64 -22.35 -6.48 7.11
N LEU A 65 -21.25 -6.72 6.40
CA LEU A 65 -21.10 -6.29 5.01
C LEU A 65 -21.56 -7.41 4.05
N PRO A 66 -22.04 -7.04 2.84
CA PRO A 66 -22.32 -8.03 1.80
C PRO A 66 -21.10 -8.90 1.53
N LEU A 67 -21.27 -10.24 1.54
CA LEU A 67 -20.14 -11.17 1.31
C LEU A 67 -19.51 -10.97 -0.07
N GLY A 68 -20.28 -10.54 -1.07
CA GLY A 68 -19.76 -10.20 -2.39
C GLY A 68 -18.72 -9.09 -2.38
N PHE A 69 -18.75 -8.21 -1.37
CA PHE A 69 -17.73 -7.17 -1.14
C PHE A 69 -16.68 -7.64 -0.12
N ALA A 70 -17.14 -8.11 1.06
CA ALA A 70 -16.26 -8.40 2.19
C ALA A 70 -15.24 -9.50 1.89
N ALA A 71 -15.64 -10.58 1.20
CA ALA A 71 -14.77 -11.69 0.92
C ALA A 71 -13.67 -11.34 -0.10
N PRO A 72 -13.95 -10.76 -1.29
CA PRO A 72 -12.88 -10.32 -2.21
C PRO A 72 -11.93 -9.31 -1.55
N ALA A 73 -12.43 -8.29 -0.84
CA ALA A 73 -11.60 -7.30 -0.18
C ALA A 73 -10.66 -7.93 0.87
N ALA A 74 -11.18 -8.81 1.74
CA ALA A 74 -10.36 -9.47 2.75
C ALA A 74 -9.31 -10.42 2.17
N TYR A 75 -9.70 -11.25 1.19
CA TYR A 75 -8.75 -12.21 0.57
C TYR A 75 -7.76 -11.52 -0.35
N GLY A 76 -8.13 -10.43 -1.02
CA GLY A 76 -7.22 -9.58 -1.78
C GLY A 76 -6.16 -8.94 -0.89
N ASP A 77 -6.58 -8.42 0.27
CA ASP A 77 -5.68 -7.90 1.30
C ASP A 77 -4.71 -8.98 1.81
N LEU A 78 -5.22 -10.19 2.10
CA LEU A 78 -4.40 -11.31 2.56
C LEU A 78 -3.38 -11.75 1.49
N LEU A 79 -3.82 -11.89 0.24
CA LEU A 79 -2.94 -12.21 -0.89
C LEU A 79 -1.84 -11.18 -1.04
N THR A 80 -2.21 -9.90 -1.02
CA THR A 80 -1.24 -8.80 -1.16
C THR A 80 -0.26 -8.77 0.01
N ALA A 81 -0.72 -9.01 1.24
CA ALA A 81 0.17 -9.12 2.41
C ALA A 81 1.18 -10.27 2.26
N GLY A 82 0.75 -11.43 1.76
CA GLY A 82 1.63 -12.56 1.48
C GLY A 82 2.68 -12.24 0.40
N LEU A 83 2.25 -11.59 -0.70
CA LEU A 83 3.17 -11.14 -1.76
C LEU A 83 4.15 -10.07 -1.26
N ALA A 84 3.69 -9.13 -0.42
CA ALA A 84 4.55 -8.13 0.22
C ALA A 84 5.61 -8.79 1.10
N LEU A 85 5.22 -9.77 1.91
CA LEU A 85 6.14 -10.52 2.76
C LEU A 85 7.19 -11.25 1.93
N LEU A 86 6.78 -11.94 0.86
CA LEU A 86 7.68 -12.61 -0.08
C LEU A 86 8.65 -11.61 -0.73
N ALA A 87 8.12 -10.48 -1.23
CA ALA A 87 8.94 -9.43 -1.83
C ALA A 87 9.96 -8.85 -0.82
N ALA A 88 9.56 -8.64 0.44
CA ALA A 88 10.44 -8.18 1.51
C ALA A 88 11.57 -9.18 1.80
N PHE A 89 11.28 -10.48 1.84
CA PHE A 89 12.30 -11.52 1.97
C PHE A 89 13.26 -11.52 0.78
N MET A 90 12.76 -11.39 -0.46
CA MET A 90 13.61 -11.29 -1.66
C MET A 90 14.49 -10.04 -1.61
N LEU A 91 13.96 -8.88 -1.22
CA LEU A 91 14.72 -7.64 -1.06
C LEU A 91 15.86 -7.80 -0.04
N ARG A 92 15.64 -8.58 1.03
CA ARG A 92 16.60 -8.77 2.10
C ARG A 92 17.64 -9.86 1.80
N LEU A 93 17.20 -11.00 1.24
CA LEU A 93 18.02 -12.21 1.10
C LEU A 93 18.61 -12.40 -0.31
N ARG A 94 17.92 -11.92 -1.35
CA ARG A 94 18.26 -12.10 -2.76
C ARG A 94 18.03 -10.82 -3.59
N PRO A 95 18.72 -9.71 -3.28
CA PRO A 95 18.43 -8.40 -3.90
C PRO A 95 18.45 -8.42 -5.43
N GLY A 96 19.31 -9.25 -6.03
CA GLY A 96 19.40 -9.39 -7.50
C GLY A 96 18.16 -9.98 -8.17
N LEU A 97 17.31 -10.69 -7.42
CA LEU A 97 16.07 -11.31 -7.91
C LEU A 97 14.82 -10.63 -7.36
N ALA A 98 14.95 -9.60 -6.54
CA ALA A 98 13.83 -9.03 -5.79
C ALA A 98 12.85 -8.22 -6.65
N LEU A 99 13.31 -7.54 -7.69
CA LEU A 99 12.48 -6.59 -8.46
C LEU A 99 11.22 -7.22 -9.06
N PRO A 100 11.24 -8.39 -9.68
CA PRO A 100 10.01 -9.02 -10.19
C PRO A 100 8.96 -9.25 -9.10
N PHE A 101 9.39 -9.64 -7.89
CA PHE A 101 8.50 -9.85 -6.75
C PHE A 101 7.90 -8.54 -6.24
N VAL A 102 8.69 -7.45 -6.22
CA VAL A 102 8.19 -6.13 -5.86
C VAL A 102 7.21 -5.61 -6.90
N TRP A 103 7.47 -5.82 -8.20
CA TRP A 103 6.52 -5.49 -9.26
C TRP A 103 5.22 -6.26 -9.12
N LEU A 104 5.29 -7.60 -8.94
CA LEU A 104 4.11 -8.44 -8.77
C LEU A 104 3.27 -7.99 -7.57
N PHE A 105 3.89 -7.86 -6.40
CA PHE A 105 3.23 -7.35 -5.20
C PHE A 105 2.55 -6.01 -5.45
N ASN A 106 3.27 -5.06 -6.08
CA ASN A 106 2.79 -3.70 -6.22
C ASN A 106 1.62 -3.61 -7.22
N LEU A 107 1.68 -4.36 -8.32
CA LEU A 107 0.59 -4.43 -9.31
C LEU A 107 -0.66 -5.09 -8.72
N VAL A 108 -0.50 -6.27 -8.09
CA VAL A 108 -1.63 -6.97 -7.45
C VAL A 108 -2.25 -6.09 -6.37
N GLY A 109 -1.43 -5.47 -5.51
CA GLY A 109 -1.93 -4.68 -4.40
C GLY A 109 -2.65 -3.40 -4.81
N ILE A 110 -2.20 -2.71 -5.85
CA ILE A 110 -2.90 -1.50 -6.33
C ILE A 110 -4.22 -1.86 -7.03
N ILE A 111 -4.23 -2.93 -7.82
CA ILE A 111 -5.45 -3.41 -8.49
C ILE A 111 -6.50 -3.81 -7.46
N ASP A 112 -6.10 -4.54 -6.43
CA ASP A 112 -6.98 -4.95 -5.34
C ASP A 112 -7.56 -3.75 -4.58
N LEU A 113 -6.75 -2.74 -4.23
CA LEU A 113 -7.24 -1.52 -3.59
C LEU A 113 -8.21 -0.73 -4.46
N LEU A 114 -7.93 -0.60 -5.75
CA LEU A 114 -8.82 0.12 -6.67
C LEU A 114 -10.14 -0.63 -6.85
N TYR A 115 -10.08 -1.97 -6.91
CA TYR A 115 -11.29 -2.81 -6.95
C TYR A 115 -12.11 -2.66 -5.66
N ALA A 116 -11.49 -2.74 -4.49
CA ALA A 116 -12.17 -2.56 -3.20
C ALA A 116 -12.79 -1.17 -3.06
N LEU A 117 -12.13 -0.11 -3.55
CA LEU A 117 -12.69 1.25 -3.58
C LEU A 117 -13.90 1.35 -4.51
N TYR A 118 -13.82 0.76 -5.69
CA TYR A 118 -14.92 0.74 -6.65
C TYR A 118 -16.14 -0.01 -6.07
N GLU A 119 -15.96 -1.23 -5.61
CA GLU A 119 -17.04 -2.03 -5.02
C GLU A 119 -17.61 -1.38 -3.76
N GLY A 120 -16.76 -0.81 -2.89
CA GLY A 120 -17.19 -0.08 -1.71
C GLY A 120 -18.07 1.14 -2.05
N ALA A 121 -17.74 1.86 -3.13
CA ALA A 121 -18.56 2.95 -3.63
C ALA A 121 -19.90 2.44 -4.18
N MET A 122 -19.90 1.32 -4.91
CA MET A 122 -21.12 0.73 -5.49
C MET A 122 -22.10 0.25 -4.45
N ILE A 123 -21.64 -0.28 -3.32
CA ILE A 123 -22.54 -0.74 -2.23
C ILE A 123 -22.95 0.39 -1.26
N GLY A 124 -22.41 1.61 -1.41
CA GLY A 124 -22.64 2.69 -0.45
C GLY A 124 -21.99 2.41 0.92
N LEU A 125 -20.72 1.98 0.92
CA LEU A 125 -19.97 1.56 2.12
C LEU A 125 -20.13 2.50 3.34
N PRO A 126 -20.17 3.85 3.19
CA PRO A 126 -20.33 4.76 4.34
C PRO A 126 -21.65 4.61 5.10
N ASP A 127 -22.66 3.99 4.51
CA ASP A 127 -23.98 3.80 5.13
C ASP A 127 -24.04 2.54 6.01
N PHE A 128 -23.00 1.69 5.96
CA PHE A 128 -22.90 0.50 6.80
C PHE A 128 -22.29 0.82 8.18
N HIS A 129 -22.63 0.00 9.16
CA HIS A 129 -22.00 0.04 10.48
C HIS A 129 -20.61 -0.61 10.40
N LEU A 130 -19.58 0.22 10.28
CA LEU A 130 -18.20 -0.24 10.13
C LEU A 130 -17.46 -0.38 11.47
N GLY A 131 -17.96 0.23 12.54
CA GLY A 131 -17.25 0.22 13.82
C GLY A 131 -15.80 0.66 13.69
N VAL A 132 -14.88 -0.11 14.24
CA VAL A 132 -13.43 0.16 14.12
C VAL A 132 -12.90 -0.02 12.70
N ALA A 133 -13.58 -0.79 11.86
CA ALA A 133 -13.20 -0.95 10.45
C ALA A 133 -13.38 0.35 9.64
N TRP A 134 -14.06 1.38 10.17
CA TRP A 134 -14.14 2.72 9.57
C TRP A 134 -12.75 3.28 9.22
N PHE A 135 -11.75 3.02 10.06
CA PHE A 135 -10.39 3.51 9.85
C PHE A 135 -9.65 2.82 8.70
N ILE A 136 -10.14 1.68 8.22
CA ILE A 136 -9.53 1.00 7.06
C ILE A 136 -9.72 1.85 5.80
N PRO A 137 -10.94 2.11 5.31
CA PRO A 137 -11.12 2.92 4.10
C PRO A 137 -10.76 4.40 4.30
N THR A 138 -10.89 4.95 5.52
CA THR A 138 -10.71 6.38 5.74
C THR A 138 -9.28 6.81 6.09
N PHE A 139 -8.45 5.92 6.58
CA PHE A 139 -7.05 6.22 6.95
C PHE A 139 -6.07 5.24 6.31
N TYR A 140 -6.29 3.94 6.48
CA TYR A 140 -5.31 2.94 6.07
C TYR A 140 -5.21 2.79 4.54
N VAL A 141 -6.33 2.73 3.83
CA VAL A 141 -6.35 2.69 2.35
C VAL A 141 -5.66 3.92 1.73
N PRO A 142 -5.92 5.17 2.15
CA PRO A 142 -5.14 6.33 1.73
C PRO A 142 -3.63 6.18 1.89
N LEU A 143 -3.18 5.68 3.04
CA LEU A 143 -1.76 5.42 3.30
C LEU A 143 -1.18 4.39 2.33
N LEU A 144 -1.89 3.28 2.10
CA LEU A 144 -1.47 2.23 1.17
C LEU A 144 -1.42 2.72 -0.27
N LEU A 145 -2.41 3.49 -0.73
CA LEU A 145 -2.43 4.06 -2.08
C LEU A 145 -1.20 4.95 -2.33
N VAL A 146 -0.92 5.87 -1.42
CA VAL A 146 0.25 6.76 -1.52
C VAL A 146 1.53 5.93 -1.54
N SER A 147 1.65 4.91 -0.69
CA SER A 147 2.84 4.07 -0.64
C SER A 147 3.04 3.23 -1.91
N HIS A 148 1.97 2.68 -2.52
CA HIS A 148 2.05 1.99 -3.81
C HIS A 148 2.58 2.91 -4.92
N VAL A 149 2.11 4.17 -4.98
CA VAL A 149 2.60 5.17 -5.93
C VAL A 149 4.10 5.42 -5.74
N ILE A 150 4.56 5.53 -4.49
CA ILE A 150 5.98 5.73 -4.17
C ILE A 150 6.80 4.49 -4.52
N VAL A 151 6.29 3.28 -4.28
CA VAL A 151 6.94 2.04 -4.72
C VAL A 151 7.10 2.04 -6.25
N PHE A 152 6.05 2.40 -7.03
CA PHE A 152 6.18 2.55 -8.48
C PHE A 152 7.24 3.57 -8.86
N TRP A 153 7.28 4.72 -8.19
CA TRP A 153 8.30 5.73 -8.45
C TRP A 153 9.72 5.20 -8.24
N PHE A 154 9.98 4.44 -7.15
CA PHE A 154 11.26 3.80 -6.93
C PHE A 154 11.56 2.67 -7.94
N LEU A 155 10.53 1.94 -8.40
CA LEU A 155 10.67 0.90 -9.41
C LEU A 155 11.03 1.45 -10.79
N LEU A 156 10.48 2.61 -11.16
CA LEU A 156 10.70 3.25 -12.45
C LEU A 156 11.97 4.12 -12.49
N ARG A 157 12.48 4.52 -11.32
CA ARG A 157 13.70 5.33 -11.25
C ARG A 157 14.88 4.53 -11.73
N ALA A 158 15.63 5.06 -12.73
CA ALA A 158 16.85 4.45 -13.22
C ALA A 158 17.86 4.29 -12.07
N ALA A 159 18.56 3.13 -12.02
CA ALA A 159 19.70 2.99 -11.11
C ALA A 159 20.72 4.07 -11.48
N PRO A 160 21.37 4.74 -10.51
CA PRO A 160 22.48 5.62 -10.80
C PRO A 160 23.52 4.83 -11.62
N SER A 161 23.85 5.33 -12.81
CA SER A 161 24.88 4.71 -13.64
C SER A 161 26.21 4.75 -12.87
N THR A 162 26.80 3.59 -12.58
CA THR A 162 28.13 3.44 -11.98
C THR A 162 29.18 3.81 -13.04
N GLN A 163 29.23 5.09 -13.43
CA GLN A 163 30.23 5.58 -14.39
C GLN A 163 31.49 6.19 -13.73
N ALA A 164 31.61 6.12 -12.41
CA ALA A 164 32.77 6.69 -11.69
C ALA A 164 33.98 5.74 -11.56
N GLY A 165 34.00 4.60 -12.23
CA GLY A 165 35.05 3.59 -12.06
C GLY A 165 35.94 3.32 -13.28
N ARG A 166 35.81 4.07 -14.38
CA ARG A 166 36.61 3.82 -15.59
C ARG A 166 37.62 4.90 -15.94
N GLU A 167 37.60 6.06 -15.30
CA GLU A 167 38.58 7.13 -15.59
C GLU A 167 39.86 7.07 -14.76
N SER A 168 39.93 6.24 -13.71
CA SER A 168 41.12 6.12 -12.88
C SER A 168 42.02 4.90 -13.23
N ALA A 169 41.76 4.21 -14.34
CA ALA A 169 42.57 3.07 -14.78
C ALA A 169 43.37 3.34 -16.07
N VAL A 170 43.45 4.61 -16.51
CA VAL A 170 44.23 5.03 -17.68
C VAL A 170 45.07 6.28 -17.31
N LEU A 171 45.94 6.14 -16.34
CA LEU A 171 47.11 7.02 -16.15
C LEU A 171 48.26 6.20 -15.60
#